data_30f5697b3ea3570ef467437e1adc7d38
#
_entry.id   30f5697b3ea3570ef467437e1adc7d38
#
_cell.length_a   1.000
_cell.length_b   1.000
_cell.length_c   1.000
_cell.angle_alpha   90.00
_cell.angle_beta   90.00
_cell.angle_gamma   90.00
#
_symmetry.space_group_name_H-M   'P 1'
#
loop_
_entity.id
_entity.type
_entity.pdbx_description
1 polymer ?
#
loop_
_entity_poly.entity_id
_entity_poly.type
_entity_poly.pdbx_seq_one_letter_code
_entity_poly.pdbx_strand_id
1 'polypeptide(L)'
;MSTTAPAPSPSAAPQRHIPLQGASNFRDLGGYVSSDGRRVRWRRLFRSDRLSSLSQEDVRTLQALGVRHSIDFRGDAERLRNDYEIEQLTRIAIPIEPQVVQSLQGLLAQGAALDGPSAHHLMEQTYAAFVEHNAPQFRAFFDALLQHEGPFVFHCTAGKDRTGFAAALLLEALGVAREAIMDDYLLTNALYQPPTYKPSGSLPESVLQVLWRVTPNFLQAAQRQIEAEHGSVAQYLREVLGLGPDALAQLKALYLEP
;
A
#
# COMPACT_ATOMS: atom_id res chain seq x y z
N MET A 1 -29.85 -20.34 44.74
CA MET A 1 -28.48 -19.92 44.48
C MET A 1 -28.41 -19.52 43.00
N SER A 2 -28.51 -18.22 42.71
CA SER A 2 -28.44 -17.69 41.34
C SER A 2 -26.99 -17.54 40.96
N THR A 3 -26.52 -18.33 39.99
CA THR A 3 -25.21 -18.16 39.37
C THR A 3 -25.33 -17.11 38.27
N THR A 4 -24.88 -15.91 38.55
CA THR A 4 -24.70 -14.85 37.53
C THR A 4 -23.56 -15.25 36.63
N ALA A 5 -23.83 -15.41 35.33
CA ALA A 5 -22.79 -15.62 34.32
C ALA A 5 -21.83 -14.42 34.29
N PRO A 6 -20.52 -14.63 34.14
CA PRO A 6 -19.56 -13.53 34.07
C PRO A 6 -19.84 -12.68 32.81
N ALA A 7 -19.76 -11.37 32.96
CA ALA A 7 -19.87 -10.42 31.86
C ALA A 7 -18.79 -10.71 30.81
N PRO A 8 -19.08 -10.56 29.48
CA PRO A 8 -18.08 -10.77 28.45
C PRO A 8 -16.93 -9.78 28.68
N SER A 9 -15.70 -10.29 28.65
CA SER A 9 -14.46 -9.49 28.70
C SER A 9 -14.49 -8.42 27.62
N PRO A 10 -13.98 -7.20 27.88
CA PRO A 10 -13.89 -6.16 26.85
C PRO A 10 -13.10 -6.70 25.67
N SER A 11 -13.70 -6.67 24.48
CA SER A 11 -13.07 -7.06 23.22
C SER A 11 -11.71 -6.36 23.11
N ALA A 12 -10.63 -7.13 23.00
CA ALA A 12 -9.31 -6.58 22.77
C ALA A 12 -9.35 -5.66 21.53
N ALA A 13 -8.72 -4.49 21.61
CA ALA A 13 -8.66 -3.55 20.48
C ALA A 13 -8.14 -4.28 19.23
N PRO A 14 -8.71 -4.02 18.04
CA PRO A 14 -8.28 -4.68 16.82
C PRO A 14 -6.78 -4.47 16.59
N GLN A 15 -6.05 -5.55 16.30
CA GLN A 15 -4.64 -5.46 15.96
C GLN A 15 -4.49 -5.06 14.50
N ARG A 16 -3.62 -4.09 14.22
CA ARG A 16 -3.31 -3.63 12.87
C ARG A 16 -2.61 -4.69 12.05
N HIS A 17 -1.49 -5.21 12.52
CA HIS A 17 -0.76 -6.29 11.85
C HIS A 17 -1.49 -7.61 12.05
N ILE A 18 -1.76 -8.29 10.96
CA ILE A 18 -2.38 -9.62 10.93
C ILE A 18 -1.35 -10.56 10.29
N PRO A 19 -0.69 -11.40 11.09
CA PRO A 19 0.34 -12.27 10.57
C PRO A 19 -0.24 -13.30 9.60
N LEU A 20 0.34 -13.39 8.41
CA LEU A 20 0.07 -14.41 7.41
C LEU A 20 1.37 -15.16 7.10
N GLN A 21 1.26 -16.43 6.69
CA GLN A 21 2.41 -17.27 6.35
C GLN A 21 3.04 -16.85 5.01
N GLY A 22 2.21 -16.50 4.04
CA GLY A 22 2.63 -16.16 2.69
C GLY A 22 2.71 -14.67 2.38
N ALA A 23 2.40 -13.79 3.33
CA ALA A 23 2.50 -12.34 3.19
C ALA A 23 2.89 -11.70 4.51
N SER A 24 4.05 -11.05 4.54
CA SER A 24 4.63 -10.50 5.77
C SER A 24 4.15 -9.08 6.08
N ASN A 25 3.75 -8.32 5.08
CA ASN A 25 3.42 -6.89 5.18
C ASN A 25 1.89 -6.64 5.23
N PHE A 26 1.09 -7.68 5.51
CA PHE A 26 -0.36 -7.61 5.56
C PHE A 26 -0.83 -6.89 6.82
N ARG A 27 -1.62 -5.82 6.65
CA ARG A 27 -2.17 -5.03 7.76
C ARG A 27 -3.43 -4.27 7.42
N ASP A 28 -4.21 -3.97 8.46
CA ASP A 28 -5.42 -3.16 8.44
C ASP A 28 -5.06 -1.66 8.55
N LEU A 29 -5.69 -0.80 7.77
CA LEU A 29 -5.56 0.65 7.86
C LEU A 29 -6.58 1.30 8.81
N GLY A 30 -7.40 0.51 9.50
CA GLY A 30 -8.38 1.00 10.46
C GLY A 30 -7.76 1.70 11.68
N GLY A 31 -8.56 2.49 12.38
CA GLY A 31 -8.21 3.12 13.65
C GLY A 31 -7.41 4.43 13.56
N TYR A 32 -6.90 4.83 12.39
CA TYR A 32 -6.30 6.16 12.24
C TYR A 32 -7.35 7.25 12.39
N VAL A 33 -6.98 8.34 13.05
CA VAL A 33 -7.89 9.45 13.37
C VAL A 33 -7.84 10.47 12.22
N SER A 34 -9.02 10.81 11.69
CA SER A 34 -9.21 11.89 10.74
C SER A 34 -9.22 13.26 11.43
N SER A 35 -8.96 14.32 10.69
CA SER A 35 -8.99 15.71 11.16
C SER A 35 -10.34 16.16 11.71
N ASP A 36 -11.44 15.47 11.38
CA ASP A 36 -12.77 15.70 11.93
C ASP A 36 -13.09 14.85 13.19
N GLY A 37 -12.11 14.11 13.70
CA GLY A 37 -12.20 13.28 14.90
C GLY A 37 -12.71 11.87 14.69
N ARG A 38 -13.24 11.57 13.51
CA ARG A 38 -13.67 10.20 13.17
C ARG A 38 -12.47 9.29 12.95
N ARG A 39 -12.70 7.99 13.04
CA ARG A 39 -11.64 6.99 12.80
C ARG A 39 -11.86 6.26 11.48
N VAL A 40 -10.77 5.89 10.82
CA VAL A 40 -10.82 4.94 9.71
C VAL A 40 -11.39 3.61 10.25
N ARG A 41 -12.43 3.10 9.57
CA ARG A 41 -13.12 1.86 9.97
C ARG A 41 -12.17 0.69 9.92
N TRP A 42 -12.15 -0.10 11.00
CA TRP A 42 -11.45 -1.37 11.02
C TRP A 42 -12.09 -2.38 10.06
N ARG A 43 -11.26 -3.28 9.53
CA ARG A 43 -11.68 -4.40 8.67
C ARG A 43 -12.34 -3.96 7.35
N ARG A 44 -11.96 -2.78 6.83
CA ARG A 44 -12.43 -2.29 5.54
C ARG A 44 -11.32 -2.14 4.51
N LEU A 45 -10.14 -1.76 4.94
CA LEU A 45 -9.01 -1.43 4.08
C LEU A 45 -7.76 -2.14 4.60
N PHE A 46 -7.19 -3.01 3.77
CA PHE A 46 -5.97 -3.73 4.08
C PHE A 46 -4.92 -3.43 3.01
N ARG A 47 -3.66 -3.41 3.42
CA ARG A 47 -2.53 -3.38 2.49
C ARG A 47 -1.64 -4.59 2.71
N SER A 48 -0.94 -5.04 1.64
CA SER A 48 -0.12 -6.25 1.68
C SER A 48 1.06 -6.19 0.70
N ASP A 49 2.01 -7.09 0.86
CA ASP A 49 2.85 -7.62 -0.20
C ASP A 49 2.04 -8.61 -1.07
N ARG A 50 2.69 -9.25 -2.07
CA ARG A 50 2.01 -10.10 -3.05
C ARG A 50 1.21 -11.22 -2.38
N LEU A 51 0.03 -11.51 -2.95
CA LEU A 51 -0.88 -12.56 -2.46
C LEU A 51 -0.62 -13.93 -3.09
N SER A 52 0.30 -14.03 -4.05
CA SER A 52 0.60 -15.27 -4.78
C SER A 52 1.26 -16.37 -3.96
N SER A 53 1.68 -16.07 -2.74
CA SER A 53 2.34 -17.03 -1.84
C SER A 53 1.48 -17.42 -0.65
N LEU A 54 0.21 -16.99 -0.62
CA LEU A 54 -0.69 -17.27 0.50
C LEU A 54 -0.95 -18.77 0.64
N SER A 55 -0.89 -19.26 1.87
CA SER A 55 -1.31 -20.61 2.21
C SER A 55 -2.85 -20.72 2.27
N GLN A 56 -3.37 -21.92 2.34
CA GLN A 56 -4.81 -22.13 2.54
C GLN A 56 -5.31 -21.53 3.87
N GLU A 57 -4.47 -21.50 4.90
CA GLU A 57 -4.79 -20.87 6.19
C GLU A 57 -4.89 -19.36 6.03
N ASP A 58 -3.97 -18.73 5.29
CA ASP A 58 -4.03 -17.31 4.97
C ASP A 58 -5.30 -16.95 4.19
N VAL A 59 -5.67 -17.79 3.21
CA VAL A 59 -6.92 -17.61 2.44
C VAL A 59 -8.13 -17.66 3.37
N ARG A 60 -8.20 -18.63 4.30
CA ARG A 60 -9.27 -18.66 5.30
C ARG A 60 -9.29 -17.42 6.18
N THR A 61 -8.11 -16.87 6.52
CA THR A 61 -8.00 -15.62 7.27
C THR A 61 -8.58 -14.44 6.47
N LEU A 62 -8.26 -14.30 5.18
CA LEU A 62 -8.84 -13.27 4.32
C LEU A 62 -10.36 -13.40 4.22
N GLN A 63 -10.87 -14.63 4.07
CA GLN A 63 -12.31 -14.92 4.04
C GLN A 63 -12.99 -14.55 5.36
N ALA A 64 -12.39 -14.89 6.50
CA ALA A 64 -12.89 -14.54 7.82
C ALA A 64 -12.89 -13.01 8.08
N LEU A 65 -11.94 -12.29 7.49
CA LEU A 65 -11.92 -10.82 7.47
C LEU A 65 -12.95 -10.22 6.51
N GLY A 66 -13.62 -11.04 5.72
CA GLY A 66 -14.60 -10.62 4.72
C GLY A 66 -14.01 -9.94 3.49
N VAL A 67 -12.69 -10.09 3.23
CA VAL A 67 -12.03 -9.47 2.08
C VAL A 67 -12.65 -10.00 0.79
N ARG A 68 -13.19 -9.09 -0.04
CA ARG A 68 -13.91 -9.42 -1.28
C ARG A 68 -13.15 -9.00 -2.53
N HIS A 69 -12.31 -7.98 -2.43
CA HIS A 69 -11.60 -7.39 -3.55
C HIS A 69 -10.12 -7.28 -3.26
N SER A 70 -9.29 -7.62 -4.25
CA SER A 70 -7.86 -7.30 -4.24
C SER A 70 -7.54 -6.33 -5.37
N ILE A 71 -6.88 -5.22 -5.05
CA ILE A 71 -6.33 -4.30 -6.04
C ILE A 71 -4.86 -4.62 -6.21
N ASP A 72 -4.48 -5.08 -7.41
CA ASP A 72 -3.14 -5.56 -7.73
C ASP A 72 -2.40 -4.53 -8.59
N PHE A 73 -1.45 -3.81 -7.97
CA PHE A 73 -0.62 -2.81 -8.64
C PHE A 73 0.60 -3.39 -9.37
N ARG A 74 0.79 -4.71 -9.38
CA ARG A 74 1.93 -5.30 -10.05
C ARG A 74 1.84 -5.12 -11.57
N GLY A 75 2.98 -4.88 -12.20
CA GLY A 75 3.11 -4.85 -13.64
C GLY A 75 2.81 -6.21 -14.28
N ASP A 76 2.58 -6.24 -15.58
CA ASP A 76 2.16 -7.44 -16.30
C ASP A 76 3.15 -8.59 -16.16
N ALA A 77 4.46 -8.31 -16.31
CA ALA A 77 5.50 -9.32 -16.14
C ALA A 77 5.60 -9.86 -14.72
N GLU A 78 5.33 -9.04 -13.69
CA GLU A 78 5.31 -9.49 -12.30
C GLU A 78 4.12 -10.42 -12.04
N ARG A 79 2.94 -10.09 -12.60
CA ARG A 79 1.72 -10.92 -12.49
C ARG A 79 1.86 -12.24 -13.20
N LEU A 80 2.34 -12.25 -14.43
CA LEU A 80 2.57 -13.49 -15.20
C LEU A 80 3.53 -14.44 -14.49
N ARG A 81 4.54 -13.91 -13.81
CA ARG A 81 5.56 -14.69 -13.11
C ARG A 81 5.06 -15.29 -11.80
N ASN A 82 4.17 -14.59 -11.10
CA ASN A 82 3.63 -14.96 -9.78
C ASN A 82 2.14 -14.68 -9.74
N ASP A 83 1.38 -15.40 -10.57
CA ASP A 83 -0.07 -15.25 -10.62
C ASP A 83 -0.74 -15.86 -9.38
N TYR A 84 -1.99 -15.47 -9.13
CA TYR A 84 -2.83 -16.08 -8.11
C TYR A 84 -4.30 -16.01 -8.50
N GLU A 85 -5.02 -17.01 -8.08
CA GLU A 85 -6.48 -17.07 -8.08
C GLU A 85 -6.92 -17.53 -6.70
N ILE A 86 -7.77 -16.73 -6.04
CA ILE A 86 -8.27 -17.02 -4.70
C ILE A 86 -9.79 -16.99 -4.77
N GLU A 87 -10.39 -18.10 -4.35
CA GLU A 87 -11.85 -18.24 -4.34
C GLU A 87 -12.53 -17.11 -3.55
N GLN A 88 -13.59 -16.53 -4.09
CA GLN A 88 -14.37 -15.42 -3.52
C GLN A 88 -13.62 -14.09 -3.42
N LEU A 89 -12.44 -13.96 -4.01
CA LEU A 89 -11.67 -12.73 -4.08
C LEU A 89 -11.63 -12.23 -5.53
N THR A 90 -12.32 -11.12 -5.81
CA THR A 90 -12.28 -10.47 -7.13
C THR A 90 -11.02 -9.63 -7.25
N ARG A 91 -10.13 -9.96 -8.21
CA ARG A 91 -8.94 -9.18 -8.49
C ARG A 91 -9.23 -8.06 -9.48
N ILE A 92 -8.89 -6.84 -9.07
CA ILE A 92 -8.91 -5.63 -9.90
C ILE A 92 -7.44 -5.28 -10.21
N ALA A 93 -7.03 -5.52 -11.46
CA ALA A 93 -5.66 -5.25 -11.89
C ALA A 93 -5.51 -3.79 -12.29
N ILE A 94 -4.58 -3.07 -11.63
CA ILE A 94 -4.21 -1.69 -11.93
C ILE A 94 -2.69 -1.64 -12.08
N PRO A 95 -2.14 -2.06 -13.24
CA PRO A 95 -0.70 -2.24 -13.39
C PRO A 95 0.08 -0.93 -13.33
N ILE A 96 1.10 -0.90 -12.47
CA ILE A 96 2.13 0.13 -12.40
C ILE A 96 3.47 -0.58 -12.57
N GLU A 97 4.15 -0.34 -13.69
CA GLU A 97 5.43 -0.99 -14.00
C GLU A 97 6.54 -0.53 -13.04
N PRO A 98 7.43 -1.43 -12.58
CA PRO A 98 8.48 -1.10 -11.62
C PRO A 98 9.66 -0.37 -12.31
N GLN A 99 9.53 0.92 -12.55
CA GLN A 99 10.52 1.74 -13.26
C GLN A 99 11.93 1.67 -12.63
N VAL A 100 12.03 1.61 -11.30
CA VAL A 100 13.33 1.51 -10.61
C VAL A 100 14.12 0.27 -11.02
N VAL A 101 13.45 -0.87 -11.23
CA VAL A 101 14.13 -2.10 -11.66
C VAL A 101 14.68 -1.95 -13.07
N GLN A 102 13.92 -1.34 -13.97
CA GLN A 102 14.34 -1.06 -15.35
C GLN A 102 15.50 -0.08 -15.38
N SER A 103 15.45 0.98 -14.56
CA SER A 103 16.54 1.97 -14.45
C SER A 103 17.82 1.36 -13.92
N LEU A 104 17.74 0.51 -12.88
CA LEU A 104 18.90 -0.21 -12.34
C LEU A 104 19.52 -1.15 -13.36
N GLN A 105 18.71 -1.89 -14.10
CA GLN A 105 19.19 -2.78 -15.16
C GLN A 105 19.87 -2.01 -16.29
N GLY A 106 19.30 -0.86 -16.69
CA GLY A 106 19.88 0.02 -17.67
C GLY A 106 21.24 0.57 -17.26
N LEU A 107 21.38 1.01 -16.02
CA LEU A 107 22.65 1.51 -15.46
C LEU A 107 23.72 0.41 -15.40
N LEU A 108 23.35 -0.79 -14.95
CA LEU A 108 24.25 -1.94 -14.92
C LEU A 108 24.74 -2.32 -16.33
N ALA A 109 23.83 -2.30 -17.32
CA ALA A 109 24.17 -2.61 -18.71
C ALA A 109 25.15 -1.58 -19.30
N GLN A 110 25.15 -0.35 -18.80
CA GLN A 110 26.09 0.72 -19.17
C GLN A 110 27.40 0.68 -18.36
N GLY A 111 27.58 -0.31 -17.48
CA GLY A 111 28.77 -0.44 -16.66
C GLY A 111 28.85 0.54 -15.49
N ALA A 112 27.74 1.16 -15.11
CA ALA A 112 27.71 2.07 -13.97
C ALA A 112 27.95 1.29 -12.65
N ALA A 113 28.80 1.83 -11.78
CA ALA A 113 28.95 1.35 -10.42
C ALA A 113 27.72 1.81 -9.62
N LEU A 114 26.94 0.84 -9.13
CA LEU A 114 25.79 1.12 -8.27
C LEU A 114 26.20 1.05 -6.81
N ASP A 115 25.77 2.06 -6.04
CA ASP A 115 25.93 2.14 -4.60
C ASP A 115 24.63 2.51 -3.89
N GLY A 116 24.65 2.57 -2.56
CA GLY A 116 23.49 2.95 -1.76
C GLY A 116 22.94 4.34 -2.09
N PRO A 117 23.77 5.40 -2.17
CA PRO A 117 23.34 6.74 -2.55
C PRO A 117 22.65 6.80 -3.92
N SER A 118 23.22 6.15 -4.94
CA SER A 118 22.62 6.09 -6.28
C SER A 118 21.27 5.38 -6.26
N ALA A 119 21.15 4.28 -5.54
CA ALA A 119 19.89 3.55 -5.37
C ALA A 119 18.86 4.40 -4.62
N HIS A 120 19.27 5.15 -3.60
CA HIS A 120 18.40 6.06 -2.86
C HIS A 120 17.82 7.14 -3.76
N HIS A 121 18.66 7.77 -4.56
CA HIS A 121 18.23 8.79 -5.52
C HIS A 121 17.25 8.22 -6.57
N LEU A 122 17.51 7.03 -7.11
CA LEU A 122 16.59 6.35 -8.02
C LEU A 122 15.23 6.05 -7.38
N MET A 123 15.21 5.73 -6.09
CA MET A 123 13.96 5.53 -5.36
C MET A 123 13.19 6.85 -5.20
N GLU A 124 13.86 7.96 -4.89
CA GLU A 124 13.21 9.29 -4.84
C GLU A 124 12.61 9.66 -6.20
N GLN A 125 13.37 9.45 -7.31
CA GLN A 125 12.87 9.65 -8.66
C GLN A 125 11.66 8.75 -8.98
N THR A 126 11.67 7.51 -8.52
CA THR A 126 10.54 6.57 -8.70
C THR A 126 9.28 7.11 -8.03
N TYR A 127 9.37 7.70 -6.85
CA TYR A 127 8.22 8.26 -6.16
C TYR A 127 7.72 9.56 -6.81
N ALA A 128 8.61 10.40 -7.33
CA ALA A 128 8.22 11.55 -8.14
C ALA A 128 7.49 11.08 -9.43
N ALA A 129 8.01 10.05 -10.09
CA ALA A 129 7.42 9.47 -11.29
C ALA A 129 6.02 8.83 -11.05
N PHE A 130 5.69 8.40 -9.82
CA PHE A 130 4.32 7.99 -9.51
C PHE A 130 3.33 9.13 -9.69
N VAL A 131 3.72 10.35 -9.36
CA VAL A 131 2.89 11.55 -9.53
C VAL A 131 2.75 11.90 -11.02
N GLU A 132 3.87 11.95 -11.73
CA GLU A 132 3.94 12.39 -13.13
C GLU A 132 3.27 11.39 -14.10
N HIS A 133 3.47 10.09 -13.87
CA HIS A 133 3.17 9.07 -14.90
C HIS A 133 2.08 8.09 -14.51
N ASN A 134 1.76 7.97 -13.22
CA ASN A 134 0.80 6.97 -12.74
C ASN A 134 -0.49 7.55 -12.14
N ALA A 135 -0.78 8.81 -12.38
CA ALA A 135 -2.04 9.42 -11.96
C ALA A 135 -3.28 8.66 -12.46
N PRO A 136 -3.35 8.15 -13.71
CA PRO A 136 -4.49 7.35 -14.16
C PRO A 136 -4.70 6.08 -13.33
N GLN A 137 -3.64 5.41 -12.91
CA GLN A 137 -3.71 4.20 -12.09
C GLN A 137 -4.18 4.51 -10.68
N PHE A 138 -3.69 5.58 -10.06
CA PHE A 138 -4.17 6.00 -8.73
C PHE A 138 -5.59 6.54 -8.77
N ARG A 139 -6.02 7.17 -9.87
CA ARG A 139 -7.44 7.50 -10.08
C ARG A 139 -8.29 6.23 -10.15
N ALA A 140 -7.90 5.24 -10.96
CA ALA A 140 -8.58 3.95 -11.05
C ALA A 140 -8.65 3.21 -9.70
N PHE A 141 -7.63 3.38 -8.84
CA PHE A 141 -7.66 2.87 -7.47
C PHE A 141 -8.79 3.50 -6.66
N PHE A 142 -8.95 4.82 -6.69
CA PHE A 142 -10.06 5.48 -5.99
C PHE A 142 -11.41 5.14 -6.61
N ASP A 143 -11.50 5.06 -7.93
CA ASP A 143 -12.73 4.64 -8.62
C ASP A 143 -13.16 3.24 -8.17
N ALA A 144 -12.22 2.29 -8.06
CA ALA A 144 -12.50 0.95 -7.55
C ALA A 144 -13.02 0.97 -6.11
N LEU A 145 -12.44 1.78 -5.23
CA LEU A 145 -12.87 1.92 -3.83
C LEU A 145 -14.27 2.55 -3.70
N LEU A 146 -14.68 3.38 -4.65
CA LEU A 146 -15.99 4.05 -4.67
C LEU A 146 -17.08 3.19 -5.32
N GLN A 147 -16.72 2.33 -6.28
CA GLN A 147 -17.67 1.55 -7.09
C GLN A 147 -18.01 0.17 -6.52
N HIS A 148 -17.13 -0.39 -5.70
CA HIS A 148 -17.30 -1.76 -5.18
C HIS A 148 -17.55 -1.75 -3.67
N GLU A 149 -18.42 -2.64 -3.23
CA GLU A 149 -18.71 -2.83 -1.81
C GLU A 149 -17.81 -3.91 -1.20
N GLY A 150 -17.51 -3.75 0.08
CA GLY A 150 -16.82 -4.74 0.89
C GLY A 150 -15.40 -4.32 1.30
N PRO A 151 -14.73 -5.16 2.08
CA PRO A 151 -13.34 -4.93 2.43
C PRO A 151 -12.40 -5.20 1.25
N PHE A 152 -11.39 -4.33 1.13
CA PHE A 152 -10.34 -4.42 0.12
C PHE A 152 -9.00 -4.79 0.71
N VAL A 153 -8.21 -5.55 -0.03
CA VAL A 153 -6.76 -5.58 0.13
C VAL A 153 -6.11 -5.01 -1.13
N PHE A 154 -5.20 -4.05 -1.00
CA PHE A 154 -4.41 -3.57 -2.12
C PHE A 154 -2.94 -3.86 -1.91
N HIS A 155 -2.27 -4.26 -2.98
CA HIS A 155 -0.91 -4.78 -2.90
C HIS A 155 -0.10 -4.54 -4.17
N CYS A 156 1.21 -4.67 -4.04
CA CYS A 156 2.14 -4.85 -5.15
C CYS A 156 3.03 -6.07 -4.87
N THR A 157 4.29 -6.08 -5.27
CA THR A 157 5.21 -7.19 -4.97
C THR A 157 5.67 -7.20 -3.53
N ALA A 158 6.18 -6.07 -3.01
CA ALA A 158 6.64 -5.93 -1.62
C ALA A 158 5.61 -5.25 -0.69
N GLY A 159 4.52 -4.72 -1.25
CA GLY A 159 3.54 -3.93 -0.47
C GLY A 159 4.11 -2.61 0.07
N LYS A 160 5.18 -2.12 -0.53
CA LYS A 160 6.08 -1.10 -0.02
C LYS A 160 5.88 0.25 -0.73
N ASP A 161 6.27 0.32 -2.02
CA ASP A 161 6.34 1.57 -2.77
C ASP A 161 5.00 1.97 -3.40
N ARG A 162 4.53 1.27 -4.44
CA ARG A 162 3.23 1.52 -5.10
C ARG A 162 2.07 1.47 -4.09
N THR A 163 2.05 0.42 -3.28
CA THR A 163 1.08 0.23 -2.20
C THR A 163 1.22 1.29 -1.11
N GLY A 164 2.44 1.68 -0.77
CA GLY A 164 2.72 2.71 0.24
C GLY A 164 2.23 4.08 -0.20
N PHE A 165 2.47 4.44 -1.45
CA PHE A 165 1.98 5.70 -2.02
C PHE A 165 0.45 5.71 -2.13
N ALA A 166 -0.18 4.62 -2.60
CA ALA A 166 -1.64 4.48 -2.62
C ALA A 166 -2.26 4.62 -1.22
N ALA A 167 -1.65 3.99 -0.20
CA ALA A 167 -2.10 4.09 1.20
C ALA A 167 -1.97 5.53 1.73
N ALA A 168 -0.87 6.22 1.41
CA ALA A 168 -0.66 7.61 1.81
C ALA A 168 -1.71 8.54 1.20
N LEU A 169 -1.98 8.42 -0.10
CA LEU A 169 -3.03 9.19 -0.78
C LEU A 169 -4.42 8.91 -0.19
N LEU A 170 -4.73 7.66 0.10
CA LEU A 170 -6.02 7.26 0.68
C LEU A 170 -6.20 7.84 2.09
N LEU A 171 -5.20 7.71 2.95
CA LEU A 171 -5.25 8.24 4.31
C LEU A 171 -5.32 9.78 4.31
N GLU A 172 -4.61 10.45 3.40
CA GLU A 172 -4.72 11.91 3.19
C GLU A 172 -6.14 12.30 2.77
N ALA A 173 -6.76 11.57 1.81
CA ALA A 173 -8.14 11.79 1.37
C ALA A 173 -9.15 11.59 2.51
N LEU A 174 -8.88 10.67 3.43
CA LEU A 174 -9.67 10.46 4.64
C LEU A 174 -9.40 11.50 5.74
N GLY A 175 -8.41 12.39 5.57
CA GLY A 175 -8.09 13.46 6.50
C GLY A 175 -7.20 13.01 7.67
N VAL A 176 -6.46 11.92 7.53
CA VAL A 176 -5.49 11.46 8.54
C VAL A 176 -4.26 12.37 8.54
N ALA A 177 -3.71 12.67 9.72
CA ALA A 177 -2.54 13.52 9.87
C ALA A 177 -1.30 12.92 9.20
N ARG A 178 -0.44 13.77 8.61
CA ARG A 178 0.76 13.36 7.86
C ARG A 178 1.73 12.53 8.69
N GLU A 179 1.85 12.81 9.98
CA GLU A 179 2.66 12.03 10.91
C GLU A 179 2.18 10.58 11.01
N ALA A 180 0.88 10.39 11.17
CA ALA A 180 0.28 9.05 11.26
C ALA A 180 0.37 8.30 9.91
N ILE A 181 0.28 9.01 8.78
CA ILE A 181 0.50 8.44 7.45
C ILE A 181 1.96 7.95 7.31
N MET A 182 2.91 8.77 7.75
CA MET A 182 4.33 8.42 7.74
C MET A 182 4.63 7.24 8.65
N ASP A 183 4.01 7.18 9.83
CA ASP A 183 4.13 6.04 10.76
C ASP A 183 3.63 4.75 10.11
N ASP A 184 2.45 4.76 9.46
CA ASP A 184 1.98 3.58 8.71
C ASP A 184 2.95 3.20 7.60
N TYR A 185 3.44 4.17 6.84
CA TYR A 185 4.38 3.91 5.76
C TYR A 185 5.65 3.22 6.27
N LEU A 186 6.23 3.72 7.38
CA LEU A 186 7.46 3.21 7.99
C LEU A 186 7.28 1.85 8.70
N LEU A 187 6.05 1.46 9.09
CA LEU A 187 5.77 0.11 9.60
C LEU A 187 6.19 -0.98 8.62
N THR A 188 6.28 -0.69 7.34
CA THR A 188 6.82 -1.60 6.32
C THR A 188 8.21 -2.11 6.69
N ASN A 189 9.06 -1.29 7.31
CA ASN A 189 10.41 -1.68 7.71
C ASN A 189 10.45 -2.74 8.83
N ALA A 190 9.42 -2.78 9.66
CA ALA A 190 9.26 -3.75 10.73
C ALA A 190 8.56 -5.03 10.26
N LEU A 191 7.65 -4.92 9.28
CA LEU A 191 6.77 -6.01 8.88
C LEU A 191 7.27 -6.76 7.65
N TYR A 192 7.77 -6.04 6.63
CA TYR A 192 8.19 -6.67 5.38
C TYR A 192 9.45 -7.50 5.55
N GLN A 193 9.37 -8.76 5.15
CA GLN A 193 10.48 -9.69 5.13
C GLN A 193 11.01 -9.84 3.69
N PRO A 194 12.20 -9.29 3.40
CA PRO A 194 12.82 -9.46 2.09
C PRO A 194 13.12 -10.94 1.78
N PRO A 195 13.22 -11.33 0.49
CA PRO A 195 13.60 -12.67 0.11
C PRO A 195 14.96 -13.06 0.70
N THR A 196 15.04 -14.25 1.28
CA THR A 196 16.29 -14.78 1.84
C THR A 196 17.27 -15.22 0.77
N TYR A 197 16.77 -15.61 -0.41
CA TYR A 197 17.59 -16.04 -1.53
C TYR A 197 18.13 -14.86 -2.33
N LYS A 198 19.45 -14.77 -2.45
CA LYS A 198 20.16 -13.82 -3.32
C LYS A 198 20.67 -14.58 -4.55
N PRO A 199 20.15 -14.30 -5.78
CA PRO A 199 20.70 -14.91 -6.98
C PRO A 199 22.17 -14.59 -7.17
N SER A 200 22.92 -15.48 -7.80
CA SER A 200 24.30 -15.22 -8.26
C SER A 200 24.28 -13.98 -9.19
N GLY A 201 25.17 -13.01 -8.97
CA GLY A 201 25.16 -11.73 -9.67
C GLY A 201 24.15 -10.71 -9.08
N SER A 202 23.74 -10.89 -7.83
CA SER A 202 22.86 -9.92 -7.14
C SER A 202 23.53 -8.54 -7.01
N LEU A 203 22.69 -7.52 -6.92
CA LEU A 203 23.10 -6.14 -6.64
C LEU A 203 23.95 -6.03 -5.37
N PRO A 204 24.84 -5.02 -5.26
CA PRO A 204 25.60 -4.76 -4.04
C PRO A 204 24.70 -4.69 -2.80
N GLU A 205 25.20 -5.13 -1.67
CA GLU A 205 24.43 -5.15 -0.42
C GLU A 205 23.90 -3.75 -0.04
N SER A 206 24.69 -2.70 -0.25
CA SER A 206 24.27 -1.31 -0.02
C SER A 206 23.05 -0.90 -0.87
N VAL A 207 22.94 -1.39 -2.10
CA VAL A 207 21.79 -1.18 -2.99
C VAL A 207 20.59 -1.99 -2.50
N LEU A 208 20.79 -3.26 -2.15
CA LEU A 208 19.71 -4.12 -1.64
C LEU A 208 19.09 -3.58 -0.35
N GLN A 209 19.90 -3.03 0.55
CA GLN A 209 19.44 -2.40 1.79
C GLN A 209 18.48 -1.23 1.50
N VAL A 210 18.77 -0.43 0.48
CA VAL A 210 17.86 0.65 0.03
C VAL A 210 16.60 0.07 -0.60
N LEU A 211 16.74 -0.91 -1.50
CA LEU A 211 15.59 -1.48 -2.21
C LEU A 211 14.62 -2.26 -1.31
N TRP A 212 15.08 -2.80 -0.19
CA TRP A 212 14.25 -3.58 0.73
C TRP A 212 13.58 -2.76 1.83
N ARG A 213 13.96 -1.51 1.99
CA ARG A 213 13.46 -0.62 3.01
C ARG A 213 12.69 0.56 2.42
N VAL A 214 12.01 1.28 3.27
CA VAL A 214 11.44 2.59 2.95
C VAL A 214 12.05 3.64 3.88
N THR A 215 12.20 4.86 3.37
CA THR A 215 12.65 6.02 4.14
C THR A 215 11.66 7.16 3.97
N PRO A 216 11.60 8.10 4.92
CA PRO A 216 10.71 9.27 4.78
C PRO A 216 10.94 10.03 3.47
N ASN A 217 12.18 10.10 3.01
CA ASN A 217 12.58 10.85 1.81
C ASN A 217 11.84 10.38 0.55
N PHE A 218 11.53 9.07 0.44
CA PHE A 218 10.83 8.55 -0.73
C PHE A 218 9.41 9.09 -0.82
N LEU A 219 8.62 8.97 0.25
CA LEU A 219 7.26 9.51 0.27
C LEU A 219 7.26 11.04 0.16
N GLN A 220 8.22 11.71 0.81
CA GLN A 220 8.40 13.15 0.70
C GLN A 220 8.79 13.60 -0.71
N ALA A 221 9.51 12.79 -1.49
CA ALA A 221 9.81 13.09 -2.89
C ALA A 221 8.51 13.20 -3.72
N ALA A 222 7.58 12.25 -3.56
CA ALA A 222 6.27 12.35 -4.18
C ALA A 222 5.48 13.58 -3.69
N GLN A 223 5.51 13.88 -2.39
CA GLN A 223 4.83 15.06 -1.85
C GLN A 223 5.39 16.37 -2.43
N ARG A 224 6.72 16.50 -2.50
CA ARG A 224 7.36 17.67 -3.16
C ARG A 224 6.96 17.80 -4.62
N GLN A 225 6.89 16.68 -5.35
CA GLN A 225 6.46 16.68 -6.75
C GLN A 225 5.00 17.15 -6.90
N ILE A 226 4.10 16.65 -6.04
CA ILE A 226 2.70 17.10 -5.99
C ILE A 226 2.62 18.60 -5.69
N GLU A 227 3.36 19.07 -4.69
CA GLU A 227 3.34 20.50 -4.29
C GLU A 227 3.89 21.40 -5.40
N ALA A 228 4.92 20.96 -6.13
CA ALA A 228 5.53 21.71 -7.23
C ALA A 228 4.61 21.81 -8.47
N GLU A 229 3.91 20.74 -8.83
CA GLU A 229 3.09 20.69 -10.04
C GLU A 229 1.62 21.07 -9.82
N HIS A 230 1.08 20.79 -8.62
CA HIS A 230 -0.34 20.89 -8.32
C HIS A 230 -0.65 21.77 -7.10
N GLY A 231 0.37 22.38 -6.48
CA GLY A 231 0.23 23.31 -5.34
C GLY A 231 -0.03 22.60 -4.00
N SER A 232 -0.88 21.56 -3.96
CA SER A 232 -1.15 20.80 -2.74
C SER A 232 -1.66 19.39 -3.02
N VAL A 233 -1.52 18.47 -2.04
CA VAL A 233 -2.09 17.12 -2.13
C VAL A 233 -3.61 17.18 -2.28
N ALA A 234 -4.29 18.12 -1.62
CA ALA A 234 -5.73 18.28 -1.75
C ALA A 234 -6.16 18.68 -3.17
N GLN A 235 -5.38 19.53 -3.85
CA GLN A 235 -5.62 19.88 -5.26
C GLN A 235 -5.36 18.68 -6.18
N TYR A 236 -4.26 17.96 -5.96
CA TYR A 236 -3.94 16.75 -6.72
C TYR A 236 -5.03 15.70 -6.60
N LEU A 237 -5.51 15.40 -5.39
CA LEU A 237 -6.63 14.48 -5.16
C LEU A 237 -7.89 14.91 -5.93
N ARG A 238 -8.22 16.21 -5.90
CA ARG A 238 -9.43 16.74 -6.52
C ARG A 238 -9.33 16.81 -8.05
N GLU A 239 -8.26 17.41 -8.55
CA GLU A 239 -8.16 17.83 -9.97
C GLU A 239 -7.57 16.74 -10.84
N VAL A 240 -6.63 15.96 -10.30
CA VAL A 240 -5.94 14.92 -11.05
C VAL A 240 -6.53 13.54 -10.79
N LEU A 241 -6.79 13.20 -9.52
CA LEU A 241 -7.33 11.88 -9.16
C LEU A 241 -8.85 11.82 -9.15
N GLY A 242 -9.55 12.93 -9.42
CA GLY A 242 -10.99 12.96 -9.60
C GLY A 242 -11.80 12.91 -8.30
N LEU A 243 -11.17 13.13 -7.14
CA LEU A 243 -11.84 13.16 -5.84
C LEU A 243 -12.46 14.56 -5.58
N GLY A 244 -13.42 14.94 -6.39
CA GLY A 244 -14.25 16.12 -6.13
C GLY A 244 -15.01 16.01 -4.80
N PRO A 245 -15.71 17.09 -4.39
CA PRO A 245 -16.40 17.14 -3.07
C PRO A 245 -17.32 15.93 -2.81
N ASP A 246 -18.11 15.53 -3.80
CA ASP A 246 -19.06 14.42 -3.67
C ASP A 246 -18.35 13.06 -3.53
N ALA A 247 -17.33 12.80 -4.37
CA ALA A 247 -16.55 11.58 -4.30
C ALA A 247 -15.78 11.48 -2.97
N LEU A 248 -15.24 12.60 -2.49
CA LEU A 248 -14.58 12.68 -1.20
C LEU A 248 -15.54 12.44 -0.04
N ALA A 249 -16.75 13.02 -0.10
CA ALA A 249 -17.79 12.78 0.90
C ALA A 249 -18.22 11.30 0.92
N GLN A 250 -18.41 10.70 -0.25
CA GLN A 250 -18.71 9.28 -0.39
C GLN A 250 -17.59 8.39 0.18
N LEU A 251 -16.32 8.68 -0.16
CA LEU A 251 -15.17 7.95 0.37
C LEU A 251 -15.13 8.00 1.91
N LYS A 252 -15.33 9.19 2.49
CA LYS A 252 -15.40 9.36 3.95
C LYS A 252 -16.58 8.63 4.57
N ALA A 253 -17.75 8.61 3.92
CA ALA A 253 -18.91 7.86 4.39
C ALA A 253 -18.69 6.34 4.39
N LEU A 254 -17.97 5.82 3.40
CA LEU A 254 -17.64 4.39 3.28
C LEU A 254 -16.60 3.94 4.30
N TYR A 255 -15.58 4.76 4.58
CA TYR A 255 -14.37 4.32 5.27
C TYR A 255 -14.10 5.01 6.61
N LEU A 256 -14.82 6.05 7.02
CA LEU A 256 -14.77 6.59 8.38
C LEU A 256 -15.94 6.08 9.22
N GLU A 257 -15.67 5.90 10.52
CA GLU A 257 -16.72 5.62 11.50
C GLU A 257 -17.75 6.74 11.51
N PRO A 258 -19.05 6.44 11.80
CA PRO A 258 -20.08 7.45 11.88
C PRO A 258 -19.86 8.44 13.01
#